data_9ace56af63496bf19c007215acf29ea4
#
_entry.id   9ace56af63496bf19c007215acf29ea4
#
_cell.length_a   1.000
_cell.length_b   1.000
_cell.length_c   1.000
_cell.angle_alpha   90.00
_cell.angle_beta   90.00
_cell.angle_gamma   90.00
#
_symmetry.space_group_name_H-M   'P 1'
#
loop_
_entity.id
_entity.type
_entity.pdbx_description
1 polymer ?
#
loop_
_entity_poly.entity_id
_entity_poly.type
_entity_poly.pdbx_seq_one_letter_code
_entity_poly.pdbx_strand_id
1 'polypeptide(L)'
;MVIEEFMTGREVSVLSFVDGKTIKTMSSAQDHKRAGDGDTGLNTGGMGNFSPSPFYTEEVDKFCKKYIYQPTVDAMAAEGRPFKGVIFFGLMLTPDGPKVLEYNARFGDPEAQVVLPRMKTDIIDVFEACIDGTLDQIDLQFADNACVCIVLASNGYPVSYEKGFPIRGLETFKEHEEIGRAHV
;
A
#
# COMPACT_ATOMS: atom_id res chain seq x y z
N MET A 1 8.43 24.66 0.23
CA MET A 1 7.12 24.62 0.96
C MET A 1 6.10 24.09 -0.02
N VAL A 2 5.40 23.03 0.35
CA VAL A 2 4.27 22.46 -0.44
C VAL A 2 2.99 23.00 0.17
N ILE A 3 2.07 23.46 -0.67
CA ILE A 3 0.74 23.94 -0.26
C ILE A 3 -0.28 23.14 -1.03
N GLU A 4 -1.16 22.45 -0.32
CA GLU A 4 -2.14 21.53 -0.89
C GLU A 4 -3.54 21.87 -0.38
N GLU A 5 -4.56 21.35 -1.08
CA GLU A 5 -5.94 21.40 -0.62
C GLU A 5 -6.07 20.62 0.71
N PHE A 6 -6.73 21.21 1.70
CA PHE A 6 -7.10 20.47 2.91
C PHE A 6 -8.25 19.52 2.60
N MET A 7 -7.96 18.22 2.63
CA MET A 7 -8.93 17.17 2.34
C MET A 7 -9.36 16.46 3.62
N THR A 8 -10.62 16.08 3.67
CA THR A 8 -11.19 15.24 4.73
C THR A 8 -11.84 14.00 4.13
N GLY A 9 -11.66 12.87 4.78
CA GLY A 9 -12.18 11.59 4.29
C GLY A 9 -11.47 10.40 4.93
N ARG A 10 -11.51 9.26 4.27
CA ARG A 10 -10.80 8.05 4.68
C ARG A 10 -9.61 7.83 3.78
N GLU A 11 -8.45 7.61 4.39
CA GLU A 11 -7.26 7.24 3.66
C GLU A 11 -7.32 5.77 3.23
N VAL A 12 -6.91 5.50 2.00
CA VAL A 12 -6.77 4.15 1.45
C VAL A 12 -5.52 4.12 0.59
N SER A 13 -4.78 3.03 0.69
CA SER A 13 -3.57 2.78 -0.10
C SER A 13 -3.85 1.78 -1.21
N VAL A 14 -3.39 2.07 -2.42
CA VAL A 14 -3.41 1.12 -3.54
C VAL A 14 -2.03 1.07 -4.19
N LEU A 15 -1.39 -0.09 -4.10
CA LEU A 15 -0.15 -0.36 -4.80
C LEU A 15 -0.45 -0.88 -6.20
N SER A 16 0.42 -0.59 -7.15
CA SER A 16 0.22 -1.00 -8.54
C SER A 16 1.54 -1.33 -9.21
N PHE A 17 1.55 -2.39 -10.00
CA PHE A 17 2.64 -2.70 -10.92
C PHE A 17 2.47 -1.91 -12.22
N VAL A 18 3.58 -1.42 -12.77
CA VAL A 18 3.61 -0.62 -14.01
C VAL A 18 4.77 -1.03 -14.89
N ASP A 19 4.54 -1.17 -16.20
CA ASP A 19 5.55 -1.53 -17.21
C ASP A 19 5.91 -0.39 -18.17
N GLY A 20 5.47 0.82 -17.87
CA GLY A 20 5.65 2.01 -18.72
C GLY A 20 4.42 2.42 -19.53
N LYS A 21 3.46 1.51 -19.70
CA LYS A 21 2.20 1.72 -20.45
C LYS A 21 0.99 1.10 -19.77
N THR A 22 1.17 -0.09 -19.19
CA THR A 22 0.13 -0.85 -18.51
C THR A 22 0.27 -0.70 -17.01
N ILE A 23 -0.87 -0.58 -16.31
CA ILE A 23 -0.93 -0.61 -14.85
C ILE A 23 -1.83 -1.74 -14.38
N LYS A 24 -1.36 -2.51 -13.40
CA LYS A 24 -2.13 -3.56 -12.70
C LYS A 24 -2.18 -3.24 -11.23
N THR A 25 -3.36 -2.92 -10.73
CA THR A 25 -3.58 -2.58 -9.31
C THR A 25 -3.60 -3.83 -8.44
N MET A 26 -2.97 -3.73 -7.28
CA MET A 26 -3.04 -4.75 -6.23
C MET A 26 -4.32 -4.56 -5.41
N SER A 27 -4.56 -5.47 -4.47
CA SER A 27 -5.64 -5.32 -3.49
C SER A 27 -5.42 -4.06 -2.66
N SER A 28 -6.49 -3.35 -2.35
CA SER A 28 -6.45 -2.15 -1.52
C SER A 28 -5.99 -2.47 -0.10
N ALA A 29 -5.38 -1.51 0.57
CA ALA A 29 -4.97 -1.60 1.95
C ALA A 29 -5.37 -0.33 2.71
N GLN A 30 -5.45 -0.43 4.02
CA GLN A 30 -5.75 0.72 4.88
C GLN A 30 -4.83 0.73 6.07
N ASP A 31 -4.02 1.78 6.15
CA ASP A 31 -3.07 2.02 7.23
C ASP A 31 -3.73 2.75 8.41
N HIS A 32 -3.25 2.42 9.62
CA HIS A 32 -3.61 3.08 10.87
C HIS A 32 -2.45 3.95 11.34
N LYS A 33 -2.45 5.20 10.92
CA LYS A 33 -1.35 6.15 11.16
C LYS A 33 -1.34 6.74 12.57
N ARG A 34 -2.48 6.77 13.27
CA ARG A 34 -2.57 7.36 14.60
C ARG A 34 -2.08 6.42 15.69
N ALA A 35 -1.35 6.96 16.68
CA ALA A 35 -0.74 6.17 17.75
C ALA A 35 -1.74 5.64 18.79
N GLY A 36 -2.88 6.28 18.95
CA GLY A 36 -3.86 5.96 19.99
C GLY A 36 -5.15 5.32 19.48
N ASP A 37 -5.85 4.66 20.36
CA ASP A 37 -7.13 4.04 20.08
C ASP A 37 -8.15 5.05 19.52
N GLY A 38 -9.04 4.56 18.65
CA GLY A 38 -10.08 5.38 18.04
C GLY A 38 -9.53 6.45 17.07
N ASP A 39 -8.41 6.18 16.41
CA ASP A 39 -7.77 7.09 15.46
C ASP A 39 -7.40 8.44 16.09
N THR A 40 -6.78 8.39 17.27
CA THR A 40 -6.38 9.56 18.05
C THR A 40 -4.86 9.65 18.22
N GLY A 41 -4.37 10.79 18.72
CA GLY A 41 -2.96 11.00 18.99
C GLY A 41 -2.17 11.46 17.77
N LEU A 42 -0.85 11.30 17.84
CA LEU A 42 0.07 11.74 16.78
C LEU A 42 0.11 10.73 15.63
N ASN A 43 0.41 11.23 14.44
CA ASN A 43 0.74 10.40 13.29
C ASN A 43 2.05 9.64 13.51
N THR A 44 2.10 8.42 13.04
CA THR A 44 3.25 7.51 13.09
C THR A 44 3.64 7.08 11.67
N GLY A 45 4.61 6.18 11.56
CA GLY A 45 4.92 5.49 10.30
C GLY A 45 3.92 4.41 9.90
N GLY A 46 2.89 4.16 10.71
CA GLY A 46 1.88 3.11 10.58
C GLY A 46 1.90 2.18 11.78
N MET A 47 0.76 2.03 12.45
CA MET A 47 0.60 1.16 13.63
C MET A 47 -0.01 -0.20 13.29
N GLY A 48 -0.32 -0.38 12.03
CA GLY A 48 -0.88 -1.60 11.47
C GLY A 48 -1.64 -1.30 10.20
N ASN A 49 -1.99 -2.35 9.49
CA ASN A 49 -2.65 -2.25 8.20
C ASN A 49 -3.55 -3.45 7.99
N PHE A 50 -4.54 -3.33 7.14
CA PHE A 50 -5.35 -4.46 6.69
C PHE A 50 -5.70 -4.36 5.21
N SER A 51 -5.91 -5.50 4.59
CA SER A 51 -6.28 -5.65 3.19
C SER A 51 -7.32 -6.77 3.04
N PRO A 52 -8.40 -6.56 2.24
CA PRO A 52 -8.75 -5.35 1.50
C PRO A 52 -9.40 -4.30 2.40
N SER A 53 -9.36 -3.02 1.98
CA SER A 53 -10.14 -1.98 2.65
C SER A 53 -11.63 -2.09 2.27
N PRO A 54 -12.56 -2.16 3.25
CA PRO A 54 -14.00 -2.24 2.97
C PRO A 54 -14.57 -0.94 2.37
N PHE A 55 -13.83 0.14 2.44
CA PHE A 55 -14.22 1.44 1.88
C PHE A 55 -13.80 1.61 0.41
N TYR A 56 -12.90 0.76 -0.07
CA TYR A 56 -12.48 0.74 -1.46
C TYR A 56 -13.40 -0.17 -2.28
N THR A 57 -14.57 0.37 -2.63
CA THR A 57 -15.60 -0.35 -3.37
C THR A 57 -15.24 -0.51 -4.85
N GLU A 58 -15.97 -1.38 -5.56
CA GLU A 58 -15.82 -1.55 -7.01
C GLU A 58 -16.06 -0.23 -7.79
N GLU A 59 -16.94 0.62 -7.30
CA GLU A 59 -17.21 1.94 -7.91
C GLU A 59 -16.02 2.87 -7.76
N VAL A 60 -15.40 2.88 -6.55
CA VAL A 60 -14.17 3.64 -6.28
C VAL A 60 -13.04 3.13 -7.17
N ASP A 61 -12.88 1.83 -7.28
CA ASP A 61 -11.85 1.20 -8.12
C ASP A 61 -12.01 1.60 -9.60
N LYS A 62 -13.22 1.50 -10.15
CA LYS A 62 -13.54 1.92 -11.52
C LYS A 62 -13.22 3.39 -11.76
N PHE A 63 -13.59 4.25 -10.80
CA PHE A 63 -13.28 5.68 -10.88
C PHE A 63 -11.76 5.90 -10.89
N CYS A 64 -11.04 5.30 -9.95
CA CYS A 64 -9.60 5.46 -9.82
C CYS A 64 -8.85 4.94 -11.05
N LYS A 65 -9.24 3.79 -11.60
CA LYS A 65 -8.66 3.24 -12.84
C LYS A 65 -8.81 4.21 -14.01
N LYS A 66 -9.99 4.81 -14.14
CA LYS A 66 -10.31 5.70 -15.26
C LYS A 66 -9.67 7.08 -15.13
N TYR A 67 -9.63 7.65 -13.93
CA TYR A 67 -9.32 9.07 -13.75
C TYR A 67 -8.00 9.33 -13.02
N ILE A 68 -7.42 8.29 -12.37
CA ILE A 68 -6.20 8.44 -11.58
C ILE A 68 -5.08 7.53 -12.11
N TYR A 69 -5.27 6.21 -12.09
CA TYR A 69 -4.16 5.27 -12.29
C TYR A 69 -3.62 5.27 -13.71
N GLN A 70 -4.44 4.94 -14.69
CA GLN A 70 -4.00 4.93 -16.08
C GLN A 70 -3.57 6.33 -16.55
N PRO A 71 -4.33 7.42 -16.27
CA PRO A 71 -3.88 8.75 -16.64
C PRO A 71 -2.54 9.17 -16.04
N THR A 72 -2.18 8.70 -14.85
CA THR A 72 -0.85 8.95 -14.25
C THR A 72 0.25 8.31 -15.09
N VAL A 73 0.08 7.05 -15.49
CA VAL A 73 1.04 6.32 -16.32
C VAL A 73 1.17 6.96 -17.69
N ASP A 74 0.03 7.31 -18.30
CA ASP A 74 -0.02 7.94 -19.62
C ASP A 74 0.66 9.31 -19.62
N ALA A 75 0.44 10.11 -18.58
CA ALA A 75 1.07 11.42 -18.42
C ALA A 75 2.59 11.32 -18.28
N MET A 76 3.08 10.37 -17.48
CA MET A 76 4.52 10.14 -17.35
C MET A 76 5.16 9.70 -18.67
N ALA A 77 4.48 8.84 -19.41
CA ALA A 77 4.95 8.40 -20.73
C ALA A 77 4.95 9.57 -21.75
N ALA A 78 3.92 10.42 -21.72
CA ALA A 78 3.82 11.59 -22.60
C ALA A 78 4.92 12.63 -22.34
N GLU A 79 5.39 12.74 -21.10
CA GLU A 79 6.53 13.58 -20.72
C GLU A 79 7.91 12.95 -21.04
N GLY A 80 7.93 11.78 -21.69
CA GLY A 80 9.16 11.06 -22.02
C GLY A 80 9.83 10.39 -20.82
N ARG A 81 9.09 10.15 -19.74
CA ARG A 81 9.55 9.54 -18.49
C ARG A 81 8.68 8.34 -18.11
N PRO A 82 8.55 7.32 -18.98
CA PRO A 82 7.75 6.15 -18.68
C PRO A 82 8.24 5.46 -17.38
N PHE A 83 7.33 5.23 -16.44
CA PHE A 83 7.66 4.59 -15.17
C PHE A 83 7.54 3.08 -15.29
N LYS A 84 8.50 2.34 -14.75
CA LYS A 84 8.44 0.89 -14.56
C LYS A 84 8.71 0.53 -13.11
N GLY A 85 7.91 -0.36 -12.56
CA GLY A 85 8.05 -0.82 -11.17
C GLY A 85 6.75 -0.70 -10.37
N VAL A 86 6.84 -0.34 -9.11
CA VAL A 86 5.69 -0.21 -8.20
C VAL A 86 5.40 1.26 -7.92
N ILE A 87 4.15 1.67 -8.18
CA ILE A 87 3.60 2.95 -7.73
C ILE A 87 2.66 2.68 -6.56
N PHE A 88 2.86 3.42 -5.49
CA PHE A 88 1.93 3.53 -4.38
C PHE A 88 1.07 4.79 -4.59
N PHE A 89 -0.23 4.62 -4.56
CA PHE A 89 -1.21 5.69 -4.55
C PHE A 89 -1.78 5.82 -3.15
N GLY A 90 -1.47 6.92 -2.46
CA GLY A 90 -2.18 7.34 -1.27
C GLY A 90 -3.44 8.09 -1.69
N LEU A 91 -4.59 7.60 -1.33
CA LEU A 91 -5.89 8.16 -1.71
C LEU A 91 -6.64 8.66 -0.48
N MET A 92 -7.33 9.78 -0.64
CA MET A 92 -8.39 10.24 0.27
C MET A 92 -9.75 10.00 -0.37
N LEU A 93 -10.58 9.18 0.24
CA LEU A 93 -11.97 8.99 -0.16
C LEU A 93 -12.80 10.12 0.45
N THR A 94 -12.96 11.21 -0.30
CA THR A 94 -13.71 12.39 0.13
C THR A 94 -15.19 12.28 -0.24
N PRO A 95 -16.08 13.12 0.32
CA PRO A 95 -17.47 13.19 -0.11
C PRO A 95 -17.65 13.51 -1.62
N ASP A 96 -16.68 14.20 -2.22
CA ASP A 96 -16.68 14.56 -3.64
C ASP A 96 -16.01 13.50 -4.54
N GLY A 97 -15.63 12.36 -3.98
CA GLY A 97 -14.95 11.28 -4.66
C GLY A 97 -13.48 11.09 -4.26
N PRO A 98 -12.80 10.07 -4.83
CA PRO A 98 -11.41 9.80 -4.55
C PRO A 98 -10.48 10.92 -5.05
N LYS A 99 -9.55 11.35 -4.20
CA LYS A 99 -8.47 12.30 -4.53
C LYS A 99 -7.12 11.69 -4.16
N VAL A 100 -6.07 12.08 -4.87
CA VAL A 100 -4.70 11.62 -4.58
C VAL A 100 -4.10 12.50 -3.50
N LEU A 101 -3.58 11.87 -2.43
CA LEU A 101 -2.77 12.50 -1.40
C LEU A 101 -1.30 12.55 -1.82
N GLU A 102 -0.78 11.39 -2.25
CA GLU A 102 0.63 11.26 -2.60
C GLU A 102 0.87 10.10 -3.56
N TYR A 103 2.01 10.15 -4.23
CA TYR A 103 2.61 9.06 -4.99
C TYR A 103 3.94 8.66 -4.36
N ASN A 104 4.19 7.36 -4.28
CA ASN A 104 5.51 6.85 -3.91
C ASN A 104 5.95 5.79 -4.93
N ALA A 105 7.25 5.78 -5.29
CA ALA A 105 7.83 4.85 -6.25
C ALA A 105 8.43 3.62 -5.55
N ARG A 106 7.63 2.97 -4.70
CA ARG A 106 8.04 1.83 -3.85
C ARG A 106 6.82 1.10 -3.29
N PHE A 107 7.07 -0.07 -2.70
CA PHE A 107 6.08 -0.69 -1.81
C PHE A 107 5.84 0.18 -0.57
N GLY A 108 4.65 0.04 0.02
CA GLY A 108 4.32 0.65 1.30
C GLY A 108 4.80 -0.21 2.48
N ASP A 109 5.02 0.42 3.60
CA ASP A 109 5.23 -0.19 4.90
C ASP A 109 4.29 0.51 5.91
N PRO A 110 3.25 -0.19 6.44
CA PRO A 110 3.06 -1.65 6.47
C PRO A 110 2.11 -2.24 5.41
N GLU A 111 1.88 -1.61 4.26
CA GLU A 111 0.97 -2.12 3.22
C GLU A 111 1.47 -3.43 2.58
N ALA A 112 2.76 -3.56 2.34
CA ALA A 112 3.34 -4.77 1.75
C ALA A 112 3.03 -6.01 2.59
N GLN A 113 3.05 -5.89 3.91
CA GLN A 113 2.81 -6.96 4.87
C GLN A 113 1.38 -7.52 4.82
N VAL A 114 0.42 -6.77 4.25
CA VAL A 114 -0.97 -7.22 4.15
C VAL A 114 -1.43 -7.49 2.72
N VAL A 115 -0.73 -6.93 1.73
CA VAL A 115 -1.08 -7.09 0.32
C VAL A 115 -0.38 -8.29 -0.30
N LEU A 116 0.94 -8.41 -0.09
CA LEU A 116 1.75 -9.46 -0.72
C LEU A 116 1.39 -10.89 -0.25
N PRO A 117 1.09 -11.15 1.04
CA PRO A 117 0.66 -12.49 1.46
C PRO A 117 -0.63 -12.98 0.80
N ARG A 118 -1.44 -12.07 0.27
CA ARG A 118 -2.68 -12.39 -0.44
C ARG A 118 -2.47 -12.62 -1.94
N MET A 119 -1.31 -12.27 -2.47
CA MET A 119 -1.00 -12.42 -3.89
C MET A 119 -0.80 -13.89 -4.26
N LYS A 120 -1.52 -14.38 -5.27
CA LYS A 120 -1.42 -15.74 -5.79
C LYS A 120 -0.48 -15.85 -6.98
N THR A 121 -0.41 -14.80 -7.78
CA THR A 121 0.50 -14.71 -8.92
C THR A 121 1.93 -14.60 -8.43
N ASP A 122 2.86 -15.34 -9.04
CA ASP A 122 4.27 -15.23 -8.66
C ASP A 122 4.78 -13.81 -8.91
N ILE A 123 5.36 -13.23 -7.87
CA ILE A 123 5.84 -11.84 -7.92
C ILE A 123 7.02 -11.66 -8.88
N ILE A 124 7.82 -12.70 -9.08
CA ILE A 124 8.96 -12.67 -10.02
C ILE A 124 8.46 -12.56 -11.45
N ASP A 125 7.45 -13.35 -11.82
CA ASP A 125 6.83 -13.27 -13.15
C ASP A 125 6.27 -11.86 -13.42
N VAL A 126 5.69 -11.23 -12.40
CA VAL A 126 5.17 -9.86 -12.52
C VAL A 126 6.31 -8.84 -12.67
N PHE A 127 7.41 -9.01 -11.94
CA PHE A 127 8.57 -8.12 -12.07
C PHE A 127 9.23 -8.24 -13.45
N GLU A 128 9.39 -9.45 -13.96
CA GLU A 128 9.90 -9.69 -15.31
C GLU A 128 8.97 -9.04 -16.35
N ALA A 129 7.66 -9.21 -16.22
CA ALA A 129 6.69 -8.57 -17.11
C ALA A 129 6.73 -7.04 -17.04
N CYS A 130 6.99 -6.45 -15.87
CA CYS A 130 7.21 -5.00 -15.75
C CYS A 130 8.45 -4.54 -16.51
N ILE A 131 9.55 -5.31 -16.44
CA ILE A 131 10.81 -5.02 -17.14
C ILE A 131 10.62 -5.14 -18.65
N ASP A 132 10.00 -6.23 -19.09
CA ASP A 132 9.84 -6.58 -20.50
C ASP A 132 8.70 -5.82 -21.21
N GLY A 133 7.84 -5.14 -20.45
CA GLY A 133 6.71 -4.39 -21.02
C GLY A 133 5.57 -5.30 -21.49
N THR A 134 5.36 -6.41 -20.80
CA THR A 134 4.35 -7.46 -21.08
C THR A 134 3.36 -7.63 -19.94
N LEU A 135 3.22 -6.63 -19.09
CA LEU A 135 2.35 -6.69 -17.90
C LEU A 135 0.86 -6.89 -18.27
N ASP A 136 0.46 -6.51 -19.48
CA ASP A 136 -0.88 -6.76 -19.99
C ASP A 136 -1.21 -8.26 -20.11
N GLN A 137 -0.21 -9.13 -20.25
CA GLN A 137 -0.36 -10.59 -20.35
C GLN A 137 -0.47 -11.28 -18.99
N ILE A 138 -0.12 -10.59 -17.90
CA ILE A 138 -0.21 -11.16 -16.55
C ILE A 138 -1.65 -11.12 -16.04
N ASP A 139 -2.16 -12.27 -15.60
CA ASP A 139 -3.39 -12.36 -14.81
C ASP A 139 -3.05 -12.22 -13.32
N LEU A 140 -3.12 -10.99 -12.82
CA LEU A 140 -2.76 -10.65 -11.43
C LEU A 140 -3.89 -11.07 -10.49
N GLN A 141 -3.66 -12.11 -9.69
CA GLN A 141 -4.66 -12.72 -8.82
C GLN A 141 -4.30 -12.56 -7.34
N PHE A 142 -5.33 -12.34 -6.51
CA PHE A 142 -5.25 -12.30 -5.05
C PHE A 142 -6.18 -13.33 -4.43
N ALA A 143 -5.85 -13.81 -3.23
CA ALA A 143 -6.71 -14.66 -2.45
C ALA A 143 -7.95 -13.89 -1.96
N ASP A 144 -9.06 -14.60 -1.84
CA ASP A 144 -10.34 -14.07 -1.35
C ASP A 144 -10.43 -14.14 0.20
N ASN A 145 -9.34 -13.72 0.86
CA ASN A 145 -9.23 -13.64 2.31
C ASN A 145 -8.88 -12.21 2.72
N ALA A 146 -8.86 -11.93 4.00
CA ALA A 146 -8.31 -10.71 4.56
C ALA A 146 -6.94 -10.98 5.21
N CYS A 147 -6.09 -9.97 5.22
CA CYS A 147 -4.83 -9.98 5.96
C CYS A 147 -4.76 -8.75 6.86
N VAL A 148 -4.23 -8.92 8.07
CA VAL A 148 -4.04 -7.86 9.05
C VAL A 148 -2.61 -7.90 9.55
N CYS A 149 -1.97 -6.73 9.58
CA CYS A 149 -0.67 -6.51 10.19
C CYS A 149 -0.83 -5.61 11.42
N ILE A 150 -0.19 -5.96 12.52
CA ILE A 150 -0.14 -5.14 13.75
C ILE A 150 1.32 -4.80 14.04
N VAL A 151 1.62 -3.51 14.22
CA VAL A 151 2.94 -3.03 14.59
C VAL A 151 3.04 -2.89 16.10
N LEU A 152 4.01 -3.58 16.68
CA LEU A 152 4.37 -3.45 18.10
C LEU A 152 5.53 -2.46 18.19
N ALA A 153 5.34 -1.38 18.95
CA ALA A 153 6.34 -0.33 19.13
C ALA A 153 6.73 -0.17 20.60
N SER A 154 7.94 0.35 20.84
CA SER A 154 8.40 0.70 22.18
C SER A 154 7.53 1.79 22.80
N ASN A 155 7.36 1.75 24.10
CA ASN A 155 6.59 2.76 24.83
C ASN A 155 7.15 4.17 24.57
N GLY A 156 6.24 5.10 24.31
CA GLY A 156 6.58 6.51 23.97
C GLY A 156 6.70 6.82 22.49
N TYR A 157 6.68 5.79 21.61
CA TYR A 157 6.61 5.98 20.15
C TYR A 157 5.34 6.78 19.77
N PRO A 158 5.39 7.78 18.85
CA PRO A 158 6.51 8.17 17.98
C PRO A 158 7.39 9.31 18.53
N VAL A 159 7.15 9.81 19.74
CA VAL A 159 7.78 11.03 20.24
C VAL A 159 9.19 10.77 20.76
N SER A 160 9.29 9.98 21.83
CA SER A 160 10.54 9.61 22.44
C SER A 160 10.43 8.21 23.00
N TYR A 161 11.27 7.32 22.53
CA TYR A 161 11.24 5.91 22.90
C TYR A 161 12.65 5.32 22.94
N GLU A 162 12.83 4.34 23.81
CA GLU A 162 14.09 3.61 23.92
C GLU A 162 14.18 2.54 22.80
N LYS A 163 15.39 2.30 22.36
CA LYS A 163 15.74 1.30 21.32
C LYS A 163 16.63 0.20 21.89
N GLY A 164 16.73 -0.89 21.15
CA GLY A 164 17.66 -1.97 21.49
C GLY A 164 17.11 -2.98 22.51
N PHE A 165 15.82 -2.98 22.78
CA PHE A 165 15.21 -4.02 23.60
C PHE A 165 15.31 -5.39 22.91
N PRO A 166 15.65 -6.47 23.63
CA PRO A 166 15.65 -7.81 23.07
C PRO A 166 14.22 -8.26 22.76
N ILE A 167 13.98 -8.68 21.52
CA ILE A 167 12.73 -9.31 21.11
C ILE A 167 12.80 -10.78 21.51
N ARG A 168 11.82 -11.24 22.28
CA ARG A 168 11.71 -12.63 22.77
C ARG A 168 10.45 -13.28 22.18
N GLY A 169 10.43 -14.61 22.13
CA GLY A 169 9.28 -15.38 21.69
C GLY A 169 9.19 -15.59 20.18
N LEU A 170 10.17 -15.11 19.39
CA LEU A 170 10.19 -15.34 17.94
C LEU A 170 10.25 -16.82 17.57
N GLU A 171 10.81 -17.64 18.45
CA GLU A 171 10.90 -19.11 18.30
C GLU A 171 9.54 -19.78 18.37
N THR A 172 8.54 -19.16 19.02
CA THR A 172 7.18 -19.73 19.16
C THR A 172 6.38 -19.61 17.87
N PHE A 173 6.84 -18.78 16.92
CA PHE A 173 6.17 -18.54 15.64
C PHE A 173 6.70 -19.41 14.49
N LYS A 174 7.62 -20.34 14.76
CA LYS A 174 8.23 -21.20 13.73
C LYS A 174 7.24 -22.11 12.99
N GLU A 175 6.08 -22.35 13.59
CA GLU A 175 5.05 -23.25 13.06
C GLU A 175 3.95 -22.50 12.25
N HIS A 176 4.02 -21.18 12.17
CA HIS A 176 3.05 -20.35 11.44
C HIS A 176 3.63 -19.88 10.12
N GLU A 177 3.01 -20.25 9.01
CA GLU A 177 3.49 -20.00 7.64
C GLU A 177 3.46 -18.50 7.23
N GLU A 178 2.77 -17.64 7.98
CA GLU A 178 2.45 -16.26 7.56
C GLU A 178 3.02 -15.18 8.49
N ILE A 179 4.13 -15.43 9.17
CA ILE A 179 4.75 -14.39 10.03
C ILE A 179 5.96 -13.79 9.33
N GLY A 180 5.79 -12.54 8.90
CA GLY A 180 6.87 -11.71 8.41
C GLY A 180 7.64 -11.05 9.56
N ARG A 181 8.95 -10.85 9.39
CA ARG A 181 9.78 -10.08 10.31
C ARG A 181 10.01 -8.70 9.73
N ALA A 182 9.62 -7.67 10.48
CA ALA A 182 10.06 -6.31 10.20
C ALA A 182 11.37 -6.04 10.93
N HIS A 183 12.31 -5.37 10.27
CA HIS A 183 13.50 -4.83 10.90
C HIS A 183 13.26 -3.35 11.21
N VAL A 184 13.49 -2.99 12.44
CA VAL A 184 13.50 -1.59 12.92
C VAL A 184 14.92 -1.17 13.24
#